data_1df8f3fa9bab2cb0863b5a60af5618d7
#
_entry.id   1df8f3fa9bab2cb0863b5a60af5618d7
#
_cell.length_a   1.000
_cell.length_b   1.000
_cell.length_c   1.000
_cell.angle_alpha   90.00
_cell.angle_beta   90.00
_cell.angle_gamma   90.00
#
_symmetry.space_group_name_H-M   'P 1'
#
loop_
_entity.id
_entity.type
_entity.pdbx_description
1 polymer ?
#
loop_
_entity_poly.entity_id
_entity_poly.type
_entity_poly.pdbx_seq_one_letter_code
_entity_poly.pdbx_strand_id
1 'polypeptide(L)'
;IWSPVLSEAIATSDPQASPDWLKWGYLALAFSLLWIPFGQHDFLVAHWMKLGAFMAPFLLCVAFSFDRERPGSVFKDAPYLSLLMLCAYIVHQVEEHWIDATGEIYAFHGYVNGLLAGLVGAPAGTEILTVTAIFVVNTSLVWLVGAIAIALSRQRVFPVLCLAAIILVNAVS
;
A
#
# COMPACT_ATOMS: atom_id res chain seq x y z
N ILE A 1 -19.17 -30.03 21.14
CA ILE A 1 -20.54 -29.58 20.78
C ILE A 1 -20.35 -28.45 19.79
N TRP A 2 -20.38 -28.74 18.48
CA TRP A 2 -20.28 -27.74 17.41
C TRP A 2 -21.62 -27.04 17.26
N SER A 3 -21.62 -25.72 17.25
CA SER A 3 -22.83 -24.91 17.09
C SER A 3 -23.45 -25.14 15.70
N PRO A 4 -24.76 -25.39 15.58
CA PRO A 4 -25.44 -25.56 14.29
C PRO A 4 -25.30 -24.34 13.37
N VAL A 5 -25.04 -23.15 13.92
CA VAL A 5 -24.82 -21.90 13.17
C VAL A 5 -23.58 -21.96 12.26
N LEU A 6 -22.53 -22.69 12.66
CA LEU A 6 -21.34 -22.87 11.81
C LEU A 6 -21.60 -23.87 10.67
N SER A 7 -22.48 -24.84 10.84
CA SER A 7 -22.83 -25.80 9.82
C SER A 7 -23.68 -25.18 8.71
N GLU A 8 -24.60 -24.27 9.03
CA GLU A 8 -25.40 -23.54 8.04
C GLU A 8 -24.57 -22.54 7.22
N ALA A 9 -23.61 -21.84 7.85
CA ALA A 9 -22.73 -20.90 7.17
C ALA A 9 -21.81 -21.58 6.13
N ILE A 10 -21.46 -22.85 6.36
CA ILE A 10 -20.61 -23.63 5.43
C ILE A 10 -21.46 -24.20 4.26
N ALA A 11 -22.74 -24.49 4.49
CA ALA A 11 -23.62 -25.12 3.52
C ALA A 11 -24.17 -24.18 2.43
N THR A 12 -24.05 -22.86 2.60
CA THR A 12 -24.60 -21.85 1.67
C THR A 12 -23.55 -21.23 0.73
N SER A 13 -22.28 -21.62 0.80
CA SER A 13 -21.28 -21.20 -0.16
C SER A 13 -21.44 -21.97 -1.47
N ASP A 14 -21.86 -21.30 -2.55
CA ASP A 14 -21.85 -21.86 -3.89
C ASP A 14 -20.41 -22.29 -4.24
N PRO A 15 -20.15 -23.62 -4.41
CA PRO A 15 -18.80 -24.11 -4.68
C PRO A 15 -18.25 -23.67 -6.05
N GLN A 16 -19.09 -23.06 -6.90
CA GLN A 16 -18.68 -22.52 -8.21
C GLN A 16 -18.46 -21.01 -8.21
N ALA A 17 -18.79 -20.29 -7.15
CA ALA A 17 -18.52 -18.88 -7.06
C ALA A 17 -17.00 -18.67 -6.93
N SER A 18 -16.37 -18.06 -7.93
CA SER A 18 -14.97 -17.64 -7.80
C SER A 18 -14.82 -16.76 -6.55
N PRO A 19 -13.80 -17.01 -5.72
CA PRO A 19 -13.60 -16.23 -4.49
C PRO A 19 -13.59 -14.74 -4.81
N ASP A 20 -14.35 -13.93 -4.09
CA ASP A 20 -14.45 -12.47 -4.31
C ASP A 20 -13.08 -11.78 -4.29
N TRP A 21 -12.12 -12.30 -3.53
CA TRP A 21 -10.76 -11.75 -3.48
C TRP A 21 -10.03 -11.84 -4.83
N LEU A 22 -10.33 -12.84 -5.67
CA LEU A 22 -9.78 -12.92 -7.04
C LEU A 22 -10.27 -11.75 -7.91
N LYS A 23 -11.58 -11.41 -7.82
CA LYS A 23 -12.15 -10.28 -8.56
C LYS A 23 -11.46 -8.97 -8.16
N TRP A 24 -11.26 -8.76 -6.86
CA TRP A 24 -10.56 -7.58 -6.37
C TRP A 24 -9.09 -7.57 -6.74
N GLY A 25 -8.43 -8.74 -6.75
CA GLY A 25 -7.06 -8.89 -7.23
C GLY A 25 -6.92 -8.53 -8.71
N TYR A 26 -7.82 -8.99 -9.56
CA TYR A 26 -7.85 -8.61 -10.97
C TYR A 26 -8.14 -7.13 -11.19
N LEU A 27 -9.07 -6.55 -10.43
CA LEU A 27 -9.36 -5.12 -10.49
C LEU A 27 -8.15 -4.27 -10.06
N ALA A 28 -7.47 -4.66 -8.99
CA ALA A 28 -6.26 -3.99 -8.53
C ALA A 28 -5.15 -4.08 -9.59
N LEU A 29 -4.95 -5.27 -10.18
CA LEU A 29 -3.98 -5.45 -11.24
C LEU A 29 -4.34 -4.63 -12.49
N ALA A 30 -5.59 -4.68 -12.93
CA ALA A 30 -6.06 -3.90 -14.08
C ALA A 30 -5.87 -2.40 -13.85
N PHE A 31 -6.22 -1.91 -12.66
CA PHE A 31 -6.01 -0.50 -12.31
C PHE A 31 -4.52 -0.14 -12.26
N SER A 32 -3.67 -1.02 -11.72
CA SER A 32 -2.22 -0.81 -11.73
C SER A 32 -1.66 -0.70 -13.14
N LEU A 33 -2.16 -1.53 -14.08
CA LEU A 33 -1.79 -1.45 -15.50
C LEU A 33 -2.26 -0.14 -16.14
N LEU A 34 -3.45 0.36 -15.78
CA LEU A 34 -3.94 1.67 -16.24
C LEU A 34 -3.10 2.83 -15.73
N TRP A 35 -2.33 2.64 -14.65
CA TRP A 35 -1.43 3.66 -14.10
C TRP A 35 -0.13 3.83 -14.90
N ILE A 36 0.24 2.84 -15.71
CA ILE A 36 1.46 2.88 -16.54
C ILE A 36 1.54 4.14 -17.41
N PRO A 37 0.46 4.59 -18.11
CA PRO A 37 0.49 5.81 -18.89
C PRO A 37 0.87 7.06 -18.06
N PHE A 38 0.50 7.14 -16.80
CA PHE A 38 0.87 8.24 -15.92
C PHE A 38 2.38 8.25 -15.61
N GLY A 39 3.05 7.10 -15.69
CA GLY A 39 4.50 6.99 -15.61
C GLY A 39 5.25 7.63 -16.79
N GLN A 40 4.55 7.99 -17.86
CA GLN A 40 5.11 8.77 -18.97
C GLN A 40 5.06 10.29 -18.73
N HIS A 41 4.50 10.72 -17.59
CA HIS A 41 4.36 12.14 -17.26
C HIS A 41 5.45 12.56 -16.26
N ASP A 42 6.51 13.19 -16.77
CA ASP A 42 7.72 13.56 -16.00
C ASP A 42 7.39 14.31 -14.71
N PHE A 43 6.44 15.23 -14.75
CA PHE A 43 6.03 16.00 -13.58
C PHE A 43 5.45 15.10 -12.47
N LEU A 44 4.60 14.14 -12.82
CA LEU A 44 4.00 13.22 -11.85
C LEU A 44 5.07 12.29 -11.26
N VAL A 45 5.93 11.74 -12.10
CA VAL A 45 7.03 10.86 -11.70
C VAL A 45 8.01 11.60 -10.76
N ALA A 46 8.29 12.87 -11.03
CA ALA A 46 9.20 13.67 -10.22
C ALA A 46 8.62 14.18 -8.89
N HIS A 47 7.29 14.24 -8.76
CA HIS A 47 6.65 14.94 -7.63
C HIS A 47 5.59 14.13 -6.87
N TRP A 48 5.40 12.85 -7.18
CA TRP A 48 4.38 12.02 -6.53
C TRP A 48 4.51 11.95 -4.99
N MET A 49 5.75 11.92 -4.46
CA MET A 49 5.99 11.90 -3.02
C MET A 49 5.53 13.18 -2.32
N LYS A 50 5.55 14.32 -3.01
CA LYS A 50 5.04 15.60 -2.48
C LYS A 50 3.52 15.56 -2.32
N LEU A 51 2.81 14.90 -3.25
CA LEU A 51 1.39 14.64 -3.11
C LEU A 51 1.13 13.74 -1.89
N GLY A 52 1.95 12.72 -1.67
CA GLY A 52 1.91 11.89 -0.47
C GLY A 52 2.05 12.70 0.81
N ALA A 53 3.01 13.63 0.86
CA ALA A 53 3.21 14.51 2.01
C ALA A 53 1.97 15.35 2.35
N PHE A 54 1.19 15.78 1.35
CA PHE A 54 -0.09 16.47 1.59
C PHE A 54 -1.23 15.50 1.95
N MET A 55 -1.19 14.27 1.45
CA MET A 55 -2.21 13.27 1.77
C MET A 55 -2.13 12.76 3.21
N ALA A 56 -0.93 12.59 3.76
CA ALA A 56 -0.74 12.05 5.11
C ALA A 56 -1.49 12.84 6.20
N PRO A 57 -1.38 14.18 6.31
CA PRO A 57 -2.16 14.96 7.27
C PRO A 57 -3.67 14.81 7.07
N PHE A 58 -4.14 14.76 5.81
CA PHE A 58 -5.56 14.57 5.52
C PHE A 58 -6.05 13.20 6.01
N LEU A 59 -5.30 12.13 5.74
CA LEU A 59 -5.62 10.78 6.23
C LEU A 59 -5.60 10.70 7.76
N LEU A 60 -4.68 11.40 8.42
CA LEU A 60 -4.68 11.52 9.88
C LEU A 60 -5.93 12.23 10.41
N CYS A 61 -6.37 13.32 9.78
CA CYS A 61 -7.62 13.99 10.14
C CYS A 61 -8.82 13.04 10.01
N VAL A 62 -8.86 12.22 8.96
CA VAL A 62 -9.89 11.19 8.79
C VAL A 62 -9.79 10.15 9.91
N ALA A 63 -8.58 9.67 10.25
CA ALA A 63 -8.37 8.73 11.35
C ALA A 63 -8.85 9.29 12.71
N PHE A 64 -8.53 10.53 13.01
CA PHE A 64 -9.02 11.21 14.24
C PHE A 64 -10.54 11.35 14.27
N SER A 65 -11.20 11.48 13.13
CA SER A 65 -12.66 11.49 13.06
C SER A 65 -13.26 10.14 13.49
N PHE A 66 -12.63 9.03 13.10
CA PHE A 66 -13.02 7.69 13.54
C PHE A 66 -12.87 7.52 15.07
N ASP A 67 -11.76 7.99 15.64
CA ASP A 67 -11.51 7.92 17.09
C ASP A 67 -12.55 8.70 17.89
N ARG A 68 -12.93 9.88 17.39
CA ARG A 68 -13.95 10.74 18.03
C ARG A 68 -15.32 10.08 18.08
N GLU A 69 -15.69 9.31 17.07
CA GLU A 69 -16.98 8.63 17.01
C GLU A 69 -17.05 7.36 17.86
N ARG A 70 -15.90 6.71 18.12
CA ARG A 70 -15.81 5.42 18.81
C ARG A 70 -14.64 5.35 19.77
N PRO A 71 -14.61 6.20 20.83
CA PRO A 71 -13.48 6.25 21.74
C PRO A 71 -13.24 4.90 22.45
N GLY A 72 -11.98 4.50 22.51
CA GLY A 72 -11.51 3.32 23.24
C GLY A 72 -11.58 1.97 22.52
N SER A 73 -12.17 1.88 21.31
CA SER A 73 -12.20 0.66 20.51
C SER A 73 -11.53 0.75 19.15
N VAL A 74 -10.99 1.91 18.79
CA VAL A 74 -10.42 2.18 17.47
C VAL A 74 -9.27 1.25 17.08
N PHE A 75 -8.43 0.83 18.03
CA PHE A 75 -7.34 -0.11 17.77
C PHE A 75 -7.81 -1.54 17.49
N LYS A 76 -9.11 -1.81 17.59
CA LYS A 76 -9.74 -3.06 17.14
C LYS A 76 -10.51 -2.89 15.84
N ASP A 77 -10.57 -1.69 15.29
CA ASP A 77 -11.27 -1.37 14.05
C ASP A 77 -10.31 -1.51 12.87
N ALA A 78 -10.55 -2.51 12.02
CA ALA A 78 -9.69 -2.81 10.87
C ALA A 78 -9.58 -1.65 9.85
N PRO A 79 -10.65 -0.87 9.53
CA PRO A 79 -10.52 0.34 8.71
C PRO A 79 -9.57 1.37 9.31
N TYR A 80 -9.67 1.60 10.60
CA TYR A 80 -8.82 2.56 11.31
C TYR A 80 -7.34 2.14 11.24
N LEU A 81 -7.06 0.87 11.56
CA LEU A 81 -5.69 0.34 11.49
C LEU A 81 -5.13 0.38 10.07
N SER A 82 -5.94 0.04 9.07
CA SER A 82 -5.54 0.12 7.65
C SER A 82 -5.21 1.56 7.23
N LEU A 83 -5.99 2.53 7.72
CA LEU A 83 -5.77 3.95 7.48
C LEU A 83 -4.47 4.44 8.12
N LEU A 84 -4.21 4.06 9.37
CA LEU A 84 -2.95 4.39 10.05
C LEU A 84 -1.75 3.75 9.36
N MET A 85 -1.85 2.49 8.95
CA MET A 85 -0.79 1.81 8.20
C MET A 85 -0.50 2.52 6.88
N LEU A 86 -1.52 2.89 6.12
CA LEU A 86 -1.32 3.64 4.87
C LEU A 86 -0.68 5.01 5.13
N CYS A 87 -1.10 5.71 6.19
CA CYS A 87 -0.52 6.99 6.56
C CYS A 87 0.97 6.85 6.94
N ALA A 88 1.31 5.87 7.77
CA ALA A 88 2.69 5.59 8.15
C ALA A 88 3.56 5.25 6.92
N TYR A 89 3.02 4.46 6.00
CA TYR A 89 3.70 4.14 4.75
C TYR A 89 3.95 5.38 3.88
N ILE A 90 2.97 6.27 3.74
CA ILE A 90 3.15 7.50 2.96
C ILE A 90 4.24 8.39 3.58
N VAL A 91 4.29 8.50 4.91
CA VAL A 91 5.36 9.24 5.61
C VAL A 91 6.73 8.62 5.32
N HIS A 92 6.84 7.29 5.44
CA HIS A 92 8.07 6.56 5.13
C HIS A 92 8.52 6.80 3.67
N GLN A 93 7.60 6.79 2.71
CA GLN A 93 7.92 7.09 1.31
C GLN A 93 8.40 8.53 1.08
N VAL A 94 7.92 9.49 1.87
CA VAL A 94 8.45 10.87 1.83
C VAL A 94 9.90 10.90 2.30
N GLU A 95 10.22 10.16 3.37
CA GLU A 95 11.59 10.05 3.89
C GLU A 95 12.53 9.35 2.91
N GLU A 96 12.07 8.30 2.23
CA GLU A 96 12.90 7.55 1.27
C GLU A 96 13.15 8.32 -0.04
N HIS A 97 12.14 8.97 -0.58
CA HIS A 97 12.18 9.50 -1.94
C HIS A 97 12.25 11.01 -2.05
N TRP A 98 12.15 11.73 -0.94
CA TRP A 98 12.24 13.19 -0.95
C TRP A 98 13.19 13.72 0.11
N ILE A 99 12.79 13.77 1.36
CA ILE A 99 13.56 14.42 2.43
C ILE A 99 13.45 13.61 3.71
N ASP A 100 14.59 13.30 4.30
CA ASP A 100 14.65 12.57 5.56
C ASP A 100 14.41 13.47 6.79
N ALA A 101 14.39 12.86 7.97
CA ALA A 101 14.18 13.55 9.23
C ALA A 101 15.30 14.57 9.57
N THR A 102 16.46 14.49 8.92
CA THR A 102 17.58 15.42 9.09
C THR A 102 17.57 16.58 8.10
N GLY A 103 16.66 16.54 7.12
CA GLY A 103 16.54 17.52 6.07
C GLY A 103 17.39 17.23 4.83
N GLU A 104 18.05 16.07 4.78
CA GLU A 104 18.85 15.64 3.64
C GLU A 104 17.97 15.00 2.56
N ILE A 105 18.36 15.19 1.30
CA ILE A 105 17.69 14.52 0.18
C ILE A 105 18.23 13.10 0.11
N TYR A 106 17.36 12.13 0.38
CA TYR A 106 17.71 10.72 0.41
C TYR A 106 17.87 10.12 -0.98
N ALA A 107 19.00 9.47 -1.23
CA ALA A 107 19.36 8.88 -2.51
C ALA A 107 18.94 7.39 -2.63
N PHE A 108 17.73 7.05 -2.16
CA PHE A 108 17.21 5.67 -2.17
C PHE A 108 17.36 4.98 -3.54
N HIS A 109 17.02 5.69 -4.62
CA HIS A 109 17.11 5.15 -5.98
C HIS A 109 18.54 4.68 -6.32
N GLY A 110 19.56 5.47 -6.00
CA GLY A 110 20.95 5.10 -6.22
C GLY A 110 21.40 3.92 -5.35
N TYR A 111 20.99 3.92 -4.09
CA TYR A 111 21.30 2.85 -3.14
C TYR A 111 20.71 1.51 -3.58
N VAL A 112 19.40 1.47 -3.86
CA VAL A 112 18.71 0.23 -4.25
C VAL A 112 19.24 -0.33 -5.58
N ASN A 113 19.54 0.53 -6.55
CA ASN A 113 20.12 0.08 -7.81
C ASN A 113 21.53 -0.49 -7.63
N GLY A 114 22.34 0.08 -6.75
CA GLY A 114 23.65 -0.47 -6.38
C GLY A 114 23.52 -1.88 -5.76
N LEU A 115 22.58 -2.05 -4.84
CA LEU A 115 22.29 -3.35 -4.23
C LEU A 115 21.82 -4.38 -5.28
N LEU A 116 20.84 -4.01 -6.11
CA LEU A 116 20.30 -4.89 -7.16
C LEU A 116 21.36 -5.28 -8.19
N ALA A 117 22.18 -4.31 -8.63
CA ALA A 117 23.28 -4.59 -9.54
C ALA A 117 24.26 -5.61 -8.94
N GLY A 118 24.60 -5.47 -7.65
CA GLY A 118 25.43 -6.44 -6.94
C GLY A 118 24.81 -7.84 -6.89
N LEU A 119 23.50 -7.93 -6.64
CA LEU A 119 22.79 -9.21 -6.56
C LEU A 119 22.71 -9.96 -7.89
N VAL A 120 22.56 -9.25 -9.02
CA VAL A 120 22.44 -9.86 -10.35
C VAL A 120 23.77 -9.89 -11.11
N GLY A 121 24.86 -9.41 -10.53
CA GLY A 121 26.17 -9.37 -11.17
C GLY A 121 26.25 -8.35 -12.33
N ALA A 122 25.43 -7.31 -12.31
CA ALA A 122 25.45 -6.24 -13.31
C ALA A 122 26.59 -5.22 -13.02
N PRO A 123 27.07 -4.47 -14.01
CA PRO A 123 28.05 -3.41 -13.82
C PRO A 123 27.57 -2.36 -12.83
N ALA A 124 28.48 -1.77 -12.06
CA ALA A 124 28.18 -0.68 -11.17
C ALA A 124 27.57 0.51 -11.94
N GLY A 125 26.51 1.10 -11.39
CA GLY A 125 25.76 2.19 -12.04
C GLY A 125 24.68 1.73 -13.02
N THR A 126 24.46 0.40 -13.17
CA THR A 126 23.33 -0.12 -13.95
C THR A 126 22.02 0.25 -13.26
N GLU A 127 21.14 0.92 -13.98
CA GLU A 127 19.78 1.22 -13.50
C GLU A 127 18.89 -0.01 -13.77
N ILE A 128 18.55 -0.75 -12.71
CA ILE A 128 17.66 -1.91 -12.75
C ILE A 128 16.23 -1.48 -12.37
N LEU A 129 16.11 -0.66 -11.33
CA LEU A 129 14.85 -0.10 -10.88
C LEU A 129 14.79 1.38 -11.28
N THR A 130 13.94 1.69 -12.26
CA THR A 130 13.77 3.07 -12.73
C THR A 130 12.91 3.90 -11.78
N VAL A 131 13.10 5.23 -11.78
CA VAL A 131 12.25 6.16 -11.02
C VAL A 131 10.77 5.99 -11.40
N THR A 132 10.48 5.75 -12.68
CA THR A 132 9.13 5.45 -13.17
C THR A 132 8.57 4.17 -12.56
N ALA A 133 9.37 3.11 -12.44
CA ALA A 133 8.93 1.86 -11.81
C ALA A 133 8.61 2.08 -10.33
N ILE A 134 9.45 2.83 -9.61
CA ILE A 134 9.21 3.22 -8.22
C ILE A 134 7.89 3.99 -8.10
N PHE A 135 7.68 5.00 -8.95
CA PHE A 135 6.42 5.76 -9.00
C PHE A 135 5.20 4.85 -9.21
N VAL A 136 5.24 3.99 -10.23
CA VAL A 136 4.12 3.10 -10.57
C VAL A 136 3.83 2.13 -9.43
N VAL A 137 4.84 1.50 -8.84
CA VAL A 137 4.67 0.55 -7.73
C VAL A 137 4.05 1.24 -6.52
N ASN A 138 4.59 2.38 -6.09
CA ASN A 138 4.13 3.04 -4.88
C ASN A 138 2.74 3.65 -5.02
N THR A 139 2.44 4.30 -6.13
CA THR A 139 1.15 4.96 -6.33
C THR A 139 0.04 3.99 -6.75
N SER A 140 0.32 3.03 -7.62
CA SER A 140 -0.71 2.10 -8.08
C SER A 140 -0.90 0.92 -7.12
N LEU A 141 0.19 0.26 -6.72
CA LEU A 141 0.08 -0.94 -5.89
C LEU A 141 -0.24 -0.57 -4.44
N VAL A 142 0.54 0.33 -3.82
CA VAL A 142 0.39 0.57 -2.39
C VAL A 142 -0.77 1.51 -2.07
N TRP A 143 -0.88 2.67 -2.72
CA TRP A 143 -1.97 3.59 -2.45
C TRP A 143 -3.32 2.99 -2.83
N LEU A 144 -3.39 2.28 -3.96
CA LEU A 144 -4.61 1.61 -4.37
C LEU A 144 -4.96 0.43 -3.46
N VAL A 145 -4.01 -0.47 -3.17
CA VAL A 145 -4.24 -1.59 -2.25
C VAL A 145 -4.61 -1.07 -0.86
N GLY A 146 -3.98 0.02 -0.41
CA GLY A 146 -4.33 0.70 0.82
C GLY A 146 -5.78 1.19 0.83
N ALA A 147 -6.22 1.86 -0.23
CA ALA A 147 -7.61 2.32 -0.37
C ALA A 147 -8.60 1.14 -0.38
N ILE A 148 -8.30 0.07 -1.11
CA ILE A 148 -9.10 -1.16 -1.13
C ILE A 148 -9.13 -1.82 0.24
N ALA A 149 -7.98 -1.91 0.93
CA ALA A 149 -7.90 -2.48 2.27
C ALA A 149 -8.79 -1.71 3.25
N ILE A 150 -8.77 -0.38 3.23
CA ILE A 150 -9.65 0.46 4.05
C ILE A 150 -11.12 0.19 3.72
N ALA A 151 -11.48 0.20 2.45
CA ALA A 151 -12.87 0.04 2.00
C ALA A 151 -13.46 -1.34 2.35
N LEU A 152 -12.66 -2.40 2.24
CA LEU A 152 -13.10 -3.78 2.42
C LEU A 152 -12.79 -4.36 3.81
N SER A 153 -12.05 -3.67 4.63
CA SER A 153 -11.50 -4.19 5.90
C SER A 153 -12.55 -4.72 6.89
N ARG A 154 -13.77 -4.17 6.86
CA ARG A 154 -14.89 -4.66 7.69
C ARG A 154 -15.46 -5.98 7.19
N GLN A 155 -15.29 -6.29 5.92
CA GLN A 155 -15.90 -7.46 5.28
C GLN A 155 -14.85 -8.55 5.00
N ARG A 156 -13.60 -8.16 4.77
CA ARG A 156 -12.52 -9.04 4.32
C ARG A 156 -11.21 -8.68 5.00
N VAL A 157 -10.60 -9.64 5.66
CA VAL A 157 -9.29 -9.46 6.33
C VAL A 157 -8.14 -9.51 5.31
N PHE A 158 -8.28 -10.25 4.22
CA PHE A 158 -7.21 -10.49 3.26
C PHE A 158 -6.58 -9.20 2.69
N PRO A 159 -7.32 -8.17 2.23
CA PRO A 159 -6.71 -6.92 1.76
C PRO A 159 -5.89 -6.20 2.83
N VAL A 160 -6.32 -6.29 4.10
CA VAL A 160 -5.60 -5.70 5.24
C VAL A 160 -4.26 -6.41 5.46
N LEU A 161 -4.26 -7.76 5.36
CA LEU A 161 -3.04 -8.55 5.46
C LEU A 161 -2.08 -8.27 4.31
N CYS A 162 -2.59 -8.10 3.08
CA CYS A 162 -1.77 -7.69 1.93
C CYS A 162 -1.12 -6.33 2.17
N LEU A 163 -1.87 -5.34 2.63
CA LEU A 163 -1.34 -4.02 2.96
C LEU A 163 -0.26 -4.12 4.05
N ALA A 164 -0.54 -4.84 5.13
CA ALA A 164 0.42 -5.04 6.21
C ALA A 164 1.70 -5.73 5.73
N ALA A 165 1.59 -6.76 4.89
CA ALA A 165 2.74 -7.47 4.32
C ALA A 165 3.60 -6.54 3.44
N ILE A 166 2.97 -5.73 2.57
CA ILE A 166 3.68 -4.76 1.73
C ILE A 166 4.45 -3.76 2.60
N ILE A 167 3.80 -3.21 3.62
CA ILE A 167 4.42 -2.22 4.51
C ILE A 167 5.58 -2.85 5.30
N LEU A 168 5.42 -4.07 5.82
CA LEU A 168 6.47 -4.76 6.54
C LEU A 168 7.68 -5.03 5.66
N VAL A 169 7.47 -5.53 4.44
CA VAL A 169 8.58 -5.80 3.50
C VAL A 169 9.32 -4.50 3.19
N ASN A 170 8.61 -3.41 2.96
CA ASN A 170 9.21 -2.12 2.64
C ASN A 170 9.95 -1.48 3.84
N ALA A 171 9.44 -1.66 5.06
CA ALA A 171 10.05 -1.08 6.26
C ALA A 171 11.34 -1.80 6.71
N VAL A 172 11.64 -2.98 6.19
CA VAL A 172 12.83 -3.79 6.54
C VAL A 172 13.90 -3.71 5.46
N SER A 173 13.59 -3.11 4.30
CA SER A 173 14.52 -2.89 3.20
C SER A 173 15.28 -1.58 3.33
#